data_1d1cc25120c6249eb96cff54f291a8b8
#
_entry.id   1d1cc25120c6249eb96cff54f291a8b8
#
_cell.length_a   1.000
_cell.length_b   1.000
_cell.length_c   1.000
_cell.angle_alpha   90.00
_cell.angle_beta   90.00
_cell.angle_gamma   90.00
#
_symmetry.space_group_name_H-M   'P 1'
#
loop_
_entity.id
_entity.type
_entity.pdbx_description
1 polymer ?
#
loop_
_entity_poly.entity_id
_entity_poly.type
_entity_poly.pdbx_seq_one_letter_code
_entity_poly.pdbx_strand_id
1 'polypeptide(L)'
;MQETLSMTSSWDKTFPKSETVAHEKITFHNRYGIALAADLYRPKGADGTLPAIAISGPFGAVKEQASGLYAQELAQRGFLTIAFDPSYTGESGGYPRYVASPDINTEDFCAAVDCLCVRPDVDPEGIGILGICG
;
A
#
# COMPACT_ATOMS: atom_id res chain seq x y z
N MET A 1 -0.03 7.33 20.66
CA MET A 1 0.68 6.05 20.77
C MET A 1 0.59 5.31 19.45
N GLN A 2 1.70 4.80 18.99
CA GLN A 2 1.73 4.05 17.73
C GLN A 2 1.54 2.56 18.00
N GLU A 3 0.78 1.92 17.13
CA GLU A 3 0.63 0.47 17.17
C GLU A 3 1.89 -0.20 16.62
N THR A 4 2.22 -1.36 17.17
CA THR A 4 3.23 -2.23 16.61
C THR A 4 2.54 -3.36 15.87
N LEU A 5 2.81 -3.51 14.59
CA LEU A 5 2.17 -4.51 13.77
C LEU A 5 3.02 -5.79 13.71
N SER A 6 2.31 -6.93 13.70
CA SER A 6 2.93 -8.22 13.43
C SER A 6 2.75 -8.54 11.95
N MET A 7 3.85 -8.54 11.21
CA MET A 7 3.81 -8.71 9.76
C MET A 7 4.63 -9.93 9.34
N THR A 8 4.14 -10.62 8.31
CA THR A 8 4.82 -11.77 7.75
C THR A 8 6.07 -11.32 7.00
N SER A 9 7.21 -11.97 7.24
CA SER A 9 8.47 -11.67 6.56
C SER A 9 8.65 -12.44 5.25
N SER A 10 7.88 -13.50 5.02
CA SER A 10 7.94 -14.30 3.80
C SER A 10 6.97 -13.77 2.75
N TRP A 11 7.14 -14.25 1.51
CA TRP A 11 6.22 -13.89 0.42
C TRP A 11 4.87 -14.55 0.67
N ASP A 12 3.86 -13.76 0.97
CA ASP A 12 2.54 -14.21 1.39
C ASP A 12 1.44 -13.86 0.37
N LYS A 13 1.82 -13.54 -0.87
CA LYS A 13 0.88 -13.11 -1.90
C LYS A 13 0.27 -14.32 -2.63
N THR A 14 -0.91 -14.12 -3.22
CA THR A 14 -1.60 -15.13 -4.02
C THR A 14 -1.07 -15.19 -5.46
N PHE A 15 -0.11 -14.34 -5.80
CA PHE A 15 0.50 -14.24 -7.13
C PHE A 15 2.02 -14.42 -7.01
N PRO A 16 2.70 -14.86 -8.09
CA PRO A 16 4.15 -15.06 -8.03
C PRO A 16 4.89 -13.72 -7.97
N LYS A 17 6.02 -13.75 -7.25
CA LYS A 17 6.88 -12.57 -7.12
C LYS A 17 7.61 -12.30 -8.43
N SER A 18 7.55 -11.03 -8.89
CA SER A 18 8.28 -10.62 -10.09
C SER A 18 9.78 -10.47 -9.81
N GLU A 19 10.59 -10.92 -10.75
CA GLU A 19 12.05 -10.79 -10.65
C GLU A 19 12.55 -9.39 -11.01
N THR A 20 11.72 -8.59 -11.69
CA THR A 20 12.09 -7.24 -12.13
C THR A 20 11.65 -6.15 -11.17
N VAL A 21 10.98 -6.51 -10.08
CA VAL A 21 10.40 -5.59 -9.12
C VAL A 21 10.95 -5.87 -7.73
N ALA A 22 11.44 -4.83 -7.06
CA ALA A 22 11.82 -4.90 -5.65
C ALA A 22 10.56 -4.73 -4.79
N HIS A 23 10.50 -5.48 -3.71
CA HIS A 23 9.37 -5.47 -2.79
C HIS A 23 9.86 -5.29 -1.37
N GLU A 24 9.13 -4.48 -0.59
CA GLU A 24 9.32 -4.42 0.86
C GLU A 24 8.00 -4.13 1.54
N LYS A 25 7.88 -4.54 2.79
CA LYS A 25 6.73 -4.19 3.61
C LYS A 25 7.02 -2.91 4.37
N ILE A 26 6.05 -1.99 4.38
CA ILE A 26 6.17 -0.72 5.09
C ILE A 26 4.94 -0.51 5.95
N THR A 27 5.06 0.38 6.91
CA THR A 27 3.93 0.83 7.74
C THR A 27 3.90 2.34 7.75
N PHE A 28 2.69 2.87 7.86
CA PHE A 28 2.47 4.30 8.07
C PHE A 28 1.19 4.46 8.91
N HIS A 29 0.92 5.68 9.36
CA HIS A 29 -0.23 5.92 10.24
C HIS A 29 -1.16 6.94 9.61
N ASN A 30 -2.47 6.73 9.76
CA ASN A 30 -3.43 7.75 9.44
C ASN A 30 -3.50 8.78 10.58
N ARG A 31 -4.29 9.83 10.41
CA ARG A 31 -4.37 10.91 11.42
C ARG A 31 -5.06 10.46 12.71
N TYR A 32 -5.72 9.31 12.69
CA TYR A 32 -6.33 8.74 13.90
C TYR A 32 -5.38 7.83 14.66
N GLY A 33 -4.12 7.71 14.21
CA GLY A 33 -3.12 6.88 14.86
C GLY A 33 -3.21 5.40 14.53
N ILE A 34 -4.07 5.00 13.58
CA ILE A 34 -4.18 3.61 13.16
C ILE A 34 -2.99 3.28 12.25
N ALA A 35 -2.24 2.22 12.60
CA ALA A 35 -1.13 1.76 11.80
C ALA A 35 -1.64 1.00 10.57
N LEU A 36 -1.16 1.38 9.39
CA LEU A 36 -1.54 0.75 8.14
C LEU A 36 -0.35 -0.04 7.60
N ALA A 37 -0.63 -1.28 7.19
CA ALA A 37 0.37 -2.15 6.59
C ALA A 37 0.26 -2.07 5.06
N ALA A 38 1.40 -1.99 4.40
CA ALA A 38 1.46 -1.88 2.96
C ALA A 38 2.62 -2.69 2.38
N ASP A 39 2.45 -3.10 1.14
CA ASP A 39 3.53 -3.65 0.33
C ASP A 39 3.96 -2.56 -0.66
N LEU A 40 5.25 -2.25 -0.65
CA LEU A 40 5.84 -1.32 -1.59
C LEU A 40 6.50 -2.10 -2.71
N TYR A 41 6.23 -1.71 -3.95
CA TYR A 41 6.82 -2.31 -5.14
C TYR A 41 7.53 -1.22 -5.94
N ARG A 42 8.74 -1.50 -6.37
CA ARG A 42 9.58 -0.56 -7.10
C ARG A 42 10.33 -1.29 -8.20
N PRO A 43 10.43 -0.71 -9.42
CA PRO A 43 11.26 -1.34 -10.46
C PRO A 43 12.71 -1.45 -10.00
N LYS A 44 13.32 -2.61 -10.18
CA LYS A 44 14.74 -2.81 -9.86
C LYS A 44 15.59 -1.97 -10.81
N GLY A 45 16.64 -1.34 -10.26
CA GLY A 45 17.56 -0.55 -11.04
C GLY A 45 17.03 0.79 -11.53
N ALA A 46 15.85 1.21 -11.10
CA ALA A 46 15.32 2.53 -11.46
C ALA A 46 16.07 3.63 -10.72
N ASP A 47 16.45 4.67 -11.45
CA ASP A 47 17.16 5.82 -10.92
C ASP A 47 16.23 7.04 -10.86
N GLY A 48 16.52 7.94 -9.92
CA GLY A 48 15.78 9.20 -9.78
C GLY A 48 14.41 9.01 -9.18
N THR A 49 13.53 9.98 -9.44
CA THR A 49 12.17 9.96 -8.92
C THR A 49 11.23 9.26 -9.88
N LEU A 50 10.24 8.56 -9.33
CA LEU A 50 9.27 7.80 -10.07
C LEU A 50 7.86 8.32 -9.82
N PRO A 51 6.96 8.27 -10.81
CA PRO A 51 5.55 8.44 -10.52
C PRO A 51 5.08 7.32 -9.60
N ALA A 52 4.14 7.62 -8.70
CA ALA A 52 3.72 6.67 -7.69
C ALA A 52 2.21 6.51 -7.67
N ILE A 53 1.74 5.33 -7.26
CA ILE A 53 0.32 5.01 -7.17
C ILE A 53 0.05 4.32 -5.85
N ALA A 54 -0.94 4.81 -5.10
CA ALA A 54 -1.46 4.15 -3.91
C ALA A 54 -2.68 3.32 -4.30
N ILE A 55 -2.68 2.05 -3.93
CA ILE A 55 -3.69 1.08 -4.38
C ILE A 55 -4.32 0.40 -3.17
N SER A 56 -5.64 0.33 -3.16
CA SER A 56 -6.38 -0.48 -2.20
C SER A 56 -7.45 -1.29 -2.92
N GLY A 57 -7.69 -2.50 -2.43
CA GLY A 57 -8.65 -3.41 -3.02
C GLY A 57 -10.07 -3.21 -2.53
N PRO A 58 -11.00 -4.07 -2.96
CA PRO A 58 -12.38 -4.03 -2.51
C PRO A 58 -12.50 -4.37 -1.03
N PHE A 59 -13.63 -3.98 -0.44
CA PHE A 59 -13.92 -4.29 0.97
C PHE A 59 -13.83 -5.79 1.20
N GLY A 60 -13.13 -6.16 2.27
CA GLY A 60 -12.91 -7.57 2.61
C GLY A 60 -11.72 -8.21 1.94
N ALA A 61 -11.11 -7.56 0.95
CA ALA A 61 -9.88 -8.04 0.33
C ALA A 61 -8.66 -7.44 1.03
N VAL A 62 -7.53 -8.11 0.92
CA VAL A 62 -6.26 -7.68 1.52
C VAL A 62 -5.22 -7.43 0.44
N LYS A 63 -4.14 -6.72 0.82
CA LYS A 63 -3.09 -6.29 -0.11
C LYS A 63 -2.36 -7.44 -0.78
N GLU A 64 -2.43 -8.65 -0.22
CA GLU A 64 -1.80 -9.85 -0.79
C GLU A 64 -2.57 -10.42 -1.98
N GLN A 65 -3.74 -9.86 -2.29
CA GLN A 65 -4.62 -10.31 -3.37
C GLN A 65 -4.57 -9.33 -4.55
N ALA A 66 -5.75 -8.95 -5.08
CA ALA A 66 -5.83 -8.17 -6.32
C ALA A 66 -5.06 -6.85 -6.28
N SER A 67 -5.13 -6.10 -5.17
CA SER A 67 -4.43 -4.82 -5.09
C SER A 67 -2.91 -4.99 -5.19
N GLY A 68 -2.38 -6.04 -4.55
CA GLY A 68 -0.96 -6.35 -4.64
C GLY A 68 -0.54 -6.77 -6.04
N LEU A 69 -1.37 -7.57 -6.71
CA LEU A 69 -1.09 -7.97 -8.09
C LEU A 69 -1.02 -6.76 -9.02
N TYR A 70 -2.00 -5.86 -8.94
CA TYR A 70 -1.97 -4.64 -9.74
C TYR A 70 -0.79 -3.76 -9.40
N ALA A 71 -0.43 -3.67 -8.12
CA ALA A 71 0.73 -2.88 -7.70
C ALA A 71 2.02 -3.42 -8.30
N GLN A 72 2.21 -4.74 -8.28
CA GLN A 72 3.40 -5.36 -8.87
C GLN A 72 3.43 -5.16 -10.38
N GLU A 73 2.30 -5.32 -11.06
CA GLU A 73 2.20 -5.12 -12.50
C GLU A 73 2.54 -3.69 -12.92
N LEU A 74 2.02 -2.70 -12.19
CA LEU A 74 2.32 -1.30 -12.46
C LEU A 74 3.78 -0.98 -12.16
N ALA A 75 4.38 -1.59 -11.15
CA ALA A 75 5.79 -1.42 -10.87
C ALA A 75 6.65 -1.97 -12.00
N GLN A 76 6.23 -3.06 -12.65
CA GLN A 76 6.92 -3.57 -13.84
C GLN A 76 6.90 -2.56 -14.99
N ARG A 77 5.96 -1.63 -14.99
CA ARG A 77 5.81 -0.61 -16.02
C ARG A 77 6.48 0.71 -15.67
N GLY A 78 7.18 0.78 -14.53
CA GLY A 78 7.98 1.95 -14.18
C GLY A 78 7.40 2.81 -13.06
N PHE A 79 6.34 2.38 -12.38
CA PHE A 79 5.76 3.11 -11.24
C PHE A 79 6.31 2.60 -9.93
N LEU A 80 6.44 3.48 -8.95
CA LEU A 80 6.55 3.05 -7.56
C LEU A 80 5.13 2.90 -7.03
N THR A 81 4.80 1.75 -6.46
CA THR A 81 3.44 1.49 -6.00
C THR A 81 3.43 1.03 -4.56
N ILE A 82 2.35 1.37 -3.85
CA ILE A 82 2.05 0.76 -2.56
C ILE A 82 0.65 0.17 -2.62
N ALA A 83 0.53 -1.08 -2.17
CA ALA A 83 -0.75 -1.73 -1.95
C ALA A 83 -0.93 -1.85 -0.44
N PHE A 84 -2.00 -1.29 0.11
CA PHE A 84 -2.18 -1.25 1.55
C PHE A 84 -3.50 -1.89 1.97
N ASP A 85 -3.50 -2.42 3.20
CA ASP A 85 -4.71 -2.87 3.86
C ASP A 85 -5.37 -1.66 4.51
N PRO A 86 -6.67 -1.41 4.24
CA PRO A 86 -7.38 -0.34 4.94
C PRO A 86 -7.40 -0.57 6.45
N SER A 87 -7.68 0.49 7.21
CA SER A 87 -7.91 0.37 8.64
C SER A 87 -8.90 -0.75 8.93
N TYR A 88 -8.66 -1.49 9.99
CA TYR A 88 -9.49 -2.61 10.48
C TYR A 88 -9.40 -3.90 9.66
N THR A 89 -8.54 -3.98 8.65
CA THR A 89 -8.43 -5.17 7.80
C THR A 89 -6.99 -5.64 7.65
N GLY A 90 -6.83 -6.90 7.30
CA GLY A 90 -5.54 -7.51 7.00
C GLY A 90 -4.51 -7.33 8.10
N GLU A 91 -3.31 -6.93 7.73
CA GLU A 91 -2.23 -6.64 8.68
C GLU A 91 -2.30 -5.23 9.28
N SER A 92 -3.20 -4.38 8.80
CA SER A 92 -3.40 -3.04 9.37
C SER A 92 -4.09 -3.11 10.72
N GLY A 93 -3.89 -2.07 11.52
CA GLY A 93 -4.46 -1.98 12.86
C GLY A 93 -5.91 -1.52 12.89
N GLY A 94 -6.40 -1.26 14.10
CA GLY A 94 -7.72 -0.74 14.36
C GLY A 94 -8.69 -1.80 14.90
N TYR A 95 -9.57 -1.38 15.79
CA TYR A 95 -10.64 -2.19 16.39
C TYR A 95 -11.93 -1.43 16.39
N PRO A 96 -13.10 -2.10 16.20
CA PRO A 96 -13.25 -3.53 15.87
C PRO A 96 -12.73 -3.86 14.47
N ARG A 97 -12.48 -5.16 14.24
CA ARG A 97 -11.94 -5.62 12.95
C ARG A 97 -13.02 -5.68 11.87
N TYR A 98 -12.60 -5.57 10.62
CA TYR A 98 -13.45 -5.73 9.43
C TYR A 98 -14.62 -4.74 9.38
N VAL A 99 -14.35 -3.51 9.82
CA VAL A 99 -15.31 -2.41 9.73
C VAL A 99 -15.02 -1.59 8.48
N ALA A 100 -16.06 -1.26 7.73
CA ALA A 100 -15.97 -0.33 6.63
C ALA A 100 -16.49 1.03 7.08
N SER A 101 -15.64 2.06 6.98
CA SER A 101 -16.02 3.44 7.28
C SER A 101 -15.54 4.31 6.13
N PRO A 102 -16.44 4.93 5.34
CA PRO A 102 -16.01 5.77 4.22
C PRO A 102 -15.06 6.89 4.63
N ASP A 103 -15.32 7.53 5.77
CA ASP A 103 -14.46 8.63 6.23
C ASP A 103 -13.06 8.15 6.59
N ILE A 104 -12.96 7.02 7.30
CA ILE A 104 -11.68 6.46 7.69
C ILE A 104 -10.94 5.90 6.48
N ASN A 105 -11.65 5.26 5.56
CA ASN A 105 -11.03 4.74 4.34
C ASN A 105 -10.49 5.86 3.46
N THR A 106 -11.19 7.00 3.38
CA THR A 106 -10.70 8.17 2.68
C THR A 106 -9.42 8.70 3.33
N GLU A 107 -9.39 8.75 4.66
CA GLU A 107 -8.19 9.17 5.38
C GLU A 107 -7.04 8.18 5.17
N ASP A 108 -7.33 6.87 5.05
CA ASP A 108 -6.30 5.87 4.75
C ASP A 108 -5.61 6.17 3.41
N PHE A 109 -6.37 6.53 2.37
CA PHE A 109 -5.79 6.96 1.10
C PHE A 109 -4.99 8.24 1.23
N CYS A 110 -5.49 9.22 2.01
CA CYS A 110 -4.74 10.46 2.26
C CYS A 110 -3.42 10.16 2.95
N ALA A 111 -3.41 9.28 3.95
CA ALA A 111 -2.20 8.87 4.65
C ALA A 111 -1.23 8.17 3.70
N ALA A 112 -1.73 7.34 2.78
CA ALA A 112 -0.90 6.66 1.78
C ALA A 112 -0.24 7.67 0.84
N VAL A 113 -0.99 8.66 0.37
CA VAL A 113 -0.45 9.73 -0.49
C VAL A 113 0.61 10.54 0.28
N ASP A 114 0.33 10.88 1.54
CA ASP A 114 1.30 11.61 2.36
C ASP A 114 2.58 10.81 2.56
N CYS A 115 2.47 9.51 2.77
CA CYS A 115 3.62 8.61 2.86
C CYS A 115 4.46 8.65 1.59
N LEU A 116 3.82 8.65 0.42
CA LEU A 116 4.51 8.74 -0.86
C LEU A 116 5.15 10.10 -1.08
N CYS A 117 4.48 11.19 -0.68
CA CYS A 117 4.97 12.55 -0.88
C CYS A 117 6.31 12.82 -0.21
N VAL A 118 6.59 12.17 0.92
CA VAL A 118 7.82 12.40 1.67
C VAL A 118 8.97 11.49 1.25
N ARG A 119 8.73 10.55 0.33
CA ARG A 119 9.79 9.64 -0.13
C ARG A 119 10.68 10.37 -1.15
N PRO A 120 12.03 10.22 -1.01
CA PRO A 120 12.94 10.87 -1.95
C PRO A 120 12.92 10.25 -3.35
N ASP A 121 12.42 9.02 -3.49
CA ASP A 121 12.34 8.31 -4.76
C ASP A 121 11.00 8.49 -5.47
N VAL A 122 10.12 9.37 -4.97
CA VAL A 122 8.81 9.64 -5.54
C VAL A 122 8.76 11.06 -6.08
N ASP A 123 8.21 11.20 -7.30
CA ASP A 123 7.86 12.51 -7.86
C ASP A 123 6.55 12.99 -7.22
N PRO A 124 6.58 14.03 -6.36
CA PRO A 124 5.38 14.45 -5.66
C PRO A 124 4.29 15.03 -6.58
N GLU A 125 4.62 15.36 -7.81
CA GLU A 125 3.64 15.82 -8.80
C GLU A 125 3.04 14.68 -9.62
N GLY A 126 3.59 13.46 -9.48
CA GLY A 126 3.14 12.29 -10.23
C GLY A 126 2.54 11.22 -9.34
N ILE A 127 1.70 11.58 -8.38
CA ILE A 127 1.07 10.62 -7.45
C ILE A 127 -0.39 10.40 -7.83
N GLY A 128 -0.76 9.13 -8.01
CA GLY A 128 -2.13 8.73 -8.30
C GLY A 128 -2.70 7.78 -7.26
N ILE A 129 -4.00 7.56 -7.35
CA ILE A 129 -4.74 6.64 -6.49
C ILE A 129 -5.50 5.67 -7.38
N LEU A 130 -5.45 4.39 -7.03
CA LEU A 130 -6.24 3.35 -7.70
C LEU A 130 -7.04 2.59 -6.65
N GLY A 131 -8.37 2.70 -6.73
CA GLY A 131 -9.29 1.90 -5.95
C GLY A 131 -9.85 0.77 -6.80
N ILE A 132 -9.76 -0.46 -6.30
CA ILE A 132 -10.32 -1.62 -6.97
C ILE A 132 -11.63 -1.94 -6.27
N CYS A 133 -12.74 -1.77 -6.99
CA CYS A 133 -14.08 -2.03 -6.45
C CYS A 133 -14.50 -3.47 -6.74
N GLY A 134 -14.99 -4.10 -5.70
CA GLY A 134 -15.54 -5.44 -5.82
C GLY A 134 -17.04 -5.42 -5.91
#